data_05e311af7ada4d8ab1e0293fcf33deee
#
_entry.id   05e311af7ada4d8ab1e0293fcf33deee
#
_cell.length_a   1.000
_cell.length_b   1.000
_cell.length_c   1.000
_cell.angle_alpha   90.00
_cell.angle_beta   90.00
_cell.angle_gamma   90.00
#
_symmetry.space_group_name_H-M   'P 1'
#
loop_
_entity.id
_entity.type
_entity.pdbx_description
1 polymer ?
#
loop_
_entity_poly.entity_id
_entity_poly.type
_entity_poly.pdbx_seq_one_letter_code
_entity_poly.pdbx_strand_id
1 'polypeptide(L)'
;MKMNSRPTRRKRRHDYTVPALESLEERTLLSATASFVPATGVLSVVGDNQNNNIVVSRDVGGHILVNGGAVAITGGTPTVANTSLIQVSGLGGDDQISLDETNGALPAAKLFGGAGNDTLIGGSGNDQLFGEAGDDFLSGKGGADQLSGGDGNDIIIGGTGNDSAFMGAGDDTFVWNPGDASDVVEGQGGHDTLQFNGAAASENINLSANGSRLLLARDVGNVTMDVNGVEQVNVAALGGADNLTVGDLSGTDVTNVFLDLAGTPRSGIGDGQADTVTVNGTARADAIQVTGSGTSYTVAGLAATVTVQGSEGANDQLVVNGLGGNDSVNASGLAANVAKLTVDGGTGNDNIIGSAGNDMLIGGDGNDSINGGKGNDIAFMGDGNDNFVWNPGDGSDVVEGQGGHDTLQFNGAAASENISLSANGSRLLLARDVGNVTMDTNGVEQVNVVALGGADKITVNDLSGTDVTSVNIDLASTPGGATGDGAADSVIVNGTAHSDAILVAGSGTDYFVAGLPALVTVHGSEGANDQLFVNALGGDDAVIAAGLSANVTKLTVDGGDGNDLLVGSAGNDTLLGGAGDDILFGGPGLDILDGGAGQNLLIQ
;
A
#
# COMPACT_ATOMS: atom_id res chain seq x y z
N MET A 1 46.87 63.37 -34.12
CA MET A 1 46.22 62.53 -33.11
C MET A 1 46.95 61.21 -33.03
N LYS A 2 47.55 60.90 -31.90
CA LYS A 2 48.57 59.88 -31.74
C LYS A 2 47.94 58.50 -31.53
N MET A 3 48.24 57.56 -32.42
CA MET A 3 48.04 56.12 -32.20
C MET A 3 49.14 55.57 -31.32
N ASN A 4 48.81 54.95 -30.18
CA ASN A 4 49.72 54.22 -29.35
C ASN A 4 49.70 52.74 -29.71
N SER A 5 50.81 52.26 -30.24
CA SER A 5 51.08 50.84 -30.52
C SER A 5 51.43 50.10 -29.23
N ARG A 6 50.75 48.97 -28.95
CA ARG A 6 51.11 48.04 -27.88
C ARG A 6 52.18 47.03 -28.41
N PRO A 7 53.16 46.69 -27.60
CA PRO A 7 54.19 45.73 -28.02
C PRO A 7 53.66 44.28 -27.90
N THR A 8 53.94 43.50 -28.94
CA THR A 8 53.71 42.07 -29.04
C THR A 8 54.61 41.29 -28.08
N ARG A 9 53.97 40.59 -27.12
CA ARG A 9 54.68 39.65 -26.22
C ARG A 9 54.99 38.36 -26.97
N ARG A 10 56.26 38.08 -27.25
CA ARG A 10 56.79 36.78 -27.70
C ARG A 10 56.48 35.72 -26.66
N LYS A 11 55.64 34.70 -27.03
CA LYS A 11 55.50 33.48 -26.28
C LYS A 11 56.79 32.67 -26.39
N ARG A 12 57.49 32.46 -25.29
CA ARG A 12 58.51 31.41 -25.19
C ARG A 12 57.79 30.05 -25.27
N ARG A 13 58.08 29.23 -26.25
CA ARG A 13 57.80 27.80 -26.22
C ARG A 13 58.68 27.21 -25.12
N HIS A 14 58.04 26.68 -24.07
CA HIS A 14 58.67 25.68 -23.24
C HIS A 14 58.54 24.35 -23.98
N ASP A 15 59.64 23.83 -24.46
CA ASP A 15 59.77 22.43 -24.84
C ASP A 15 59.64 21.61 -23.56
N TYR A 16 58.48 21.04 -23.34
CA TYR A 16 58.30 19.94 -22.40
C TYR A 16 58.88 18.71 -23.10
N THR A 17 60.06 18.32 -22.75
CA THR A 17 60.52 16.95 -22.90
C THR A 17 59.59 16.10 -22.06
N VAL A 18 58.67 15.35 -22.70
CA VAL A 18 57.93 14.28 -22.05
C VAL A 18 58.98 13.28 -21.54
N PRO A 19 59.03 13.04 -20.20
CA PRO A 19 59.87 11.94 -19.75
C PRO A 19 59.43 10.71 -20.47
N ALA A 20 60.34 9.95 -21.04
CA ALA A 20 60.08 8.61 -21.55
C ALA A 20 59.35 7.87 -20.40
N LEU A 21 58.16 7.33 -20.67
CA LEU A 21 57.57 6.31 -19.82
C LEU A 21 58.67 5.24 -19.67
N GLU A 22 59.33 5.22 -18.51
CA GLU A 22 60.02 4.00 -18.09
C GLU A 22 58.94 2.91 -18.20
N SER A 23 59.20 1.89 -18.96
CA SER A 23 58.38 0.67 -18.93
C SER A 23 58.27 0.32 -17.46
N LEU A 24 57.05 0.36 -16.92
CA LEU A 24 56.76 -0.29 -15.64
C LEU A 24 57.40 -1.68 -15.82
N GLU A 25 58.43 -1.95 -15.06
CA GLU A 25 58.90 -3.31 -14.85
C GLU A 25 57.66 -4.14 -14.58
N GLU A 26 57.48 -5.23 -15.32
CA GLU A 26 56.51 -6.24 -14.95
C GLU A 26 56.79 -6.48 -13.46
N ARG A 27 55.89 -6.03 -12.59
CA ARG A 27 55.93 -6.42 -11.19
C ARG A 27 55.86 -7.95 -11.26
N THR A 28 56.97 -8.61 -11.05
CA THR A 28 57.00 -10.02 -10.74
C THR A 28 56.04 -10.17 -9.58
N LEU A 29 54.85 -10.77 -9.86
CA LEU A 29 53.88 -11.16 -8.90
C LEU A 29 54.61 -11.97 -7.83
N LEU A 30 54.67 -11.45 -6.63
CA LEU A 30 55.47 -12.02 -5.55
C LEU A 30 54.91 -13.36 -5.14
N SER A 31 55.78 -14.22 -4.80
CA SER A 31 55.78 -15.65 -4.89
C SER A 31 54.92 -16.32 -3.82
N ALA A 32 53.78 -16.86 -4.23
CA ALA A 32 53.17 -17.91 -3.45
C ALA A 32 54.14 -19.11 -3.37
N THR A 33 54.14 -19.82 -2.28
CA THR A 33 54.84 -21.11 -2.10
C THR A 33 53.82 -22.24 -2.09
N ALA A 34 54.15 -23.40 -2.68
CA ALA A 34 53.22 -24.52 -2.70
C ALA A 34 53.91 -25.85 -2.26
N SER A 35 53.18 -26.63 -1.48
CA SER A 35 53.60 -27.92 -1.01
C SER A 35 52.44 -28.92 -1.02
N PHE A 36 52.73 -30.15 -1.40
CA PHE A 36 51.79 -31.27 -1.40
C PHE A 36 52.26 -32.38 -0.44
N VAL A 37 51.34 -32.84 0.41
CA VAL A 37 51.58 -33.95 1.35
C VAL A 37 50.82 -35.20 0.89
N PRO A 38 51.45 -36.12 0.16
CA PRO A 38 50.75 -37.30 -0.41
C PRO A 38 50.05 -38.17 0.63
N ALA A 39 50.56 -38.22 1.87
CA ALA A 39 49.99 -39.07 2.93
C ALA A 39 48.62 -38.56 3.41
N THR A 40 48.34 -37.28 3.32
CA THR A 40 47.06 -36.65 3.70
C THR A 40 46.25 -36.20 2.50
N GLY A 41 46.86 -36.13 1.30
CA GLY A 41 46.24 -35.61 0.08
C GLY A 41 45.99 -34.09 0.14
N VAL A 42 46.74 -33.32 0.95
CA VAL A 42 46.57 -31.88 1.09
C VAL A 42 47.58 -31.11 0.23
N LEU A 43 47.08 -30.26 -0.62
CA LEU A 43 47.88 -29.23 -1.31
C LEU A 43 47.73 -27.92 -0.54
N SER A 44 48.84 -27.39 -0.04
CA SER A 44 48.91 -26.09 0.65
C SER A 44 49.61 -25.07 -0.22
N VAL A 45 48.98 -23.91 -0.41
CA VAL A 45 49.53 -22.76 -1.14
C VAL A 45 49.48 -21.57 -0.20
N VAL A 46 50.59 -20.86 -0.05
CA VAL A 46 50.70 -19.72 0.88
C VAL A 46 51.32 -18.54 0.13
N GLY A 47 50.64 -17.43 0.15
CA GLY A 47 51.10 -16.13 -0.36
C GLY A 47 52.08 -15.44 0.58
N ASP A 48 52.14 -14.14 0.53
CA ASP A 48 52.92 -13.28 1.45
C ASP A 48 52.06 -12.07 1.91
N ASN A 49 52.65 -11.08 2.56
CA ASN A 49 51.95 -9.88 3.03
C ASN A 49 51.83 -8.79 1.94
N GLN A 50 51.76 -9.15 0.68
CA GLN A 50 51.55 -8.24 -0.46
C GLN A 50 50.38 -8.74 -1.27
N ASN A 51 49.83 -7.91 -2.13
CA ASN A 51 48.75 -8.31 -3.02
C ASN A 51 49.16 -9.49 -3.92
N ASN A 52 48.63 -10.66 -3.70
CA ASN A 52 48.91 -11.88 -4.44
C ASN A 52 47.82 -12.18 -5.49
N ASN A 53 48.20 -12.84 -6.54
CA ASN A 53 47.24 -13.51 -7.43
C ASN A 53 47.58 -15.01 -7.46
N ILE A 54 46.69 -15.80 -6.85
CA ILE A 54 46.86 -17.25 -6.69
C ILE A 54 45.74 -17.98 -7.43
N VAL A 55 46.07 -18.61 -8.53
CA VAL A 55 45.14 -19.43 -9.31
C VAL A 55 45.52 -20.90 -9.16
N VAL A 56 44.63 -21.71 -8.59
CA VAL A 56 44.78 -23.15 -8.59
C VAL A 56 43.96 -23.73 -9.74
N SER A 57 44.62 -24.48 -10.63
CA SER A 57 44.00 -25.04 -11.82
C SER A 57 44.41 -26.49 -12.00
N ARG A 58 43.90 -27.15 -13.04
CA ARG A 58 44.38 -28.47 -13.47
C ARG A 58 44.67 -28.51 -14.95
N ASP A 59 45.59 -29.35 -15.36
CA ASP A 59 45.79 -29.70 -16.78
C ASP A 59 44.77 -30.75 -17.25
N VAL A 60 44.76 -31.05 -18.55
CA VAL A 60 43.88 -32.08 -19.13
C VAL A 60 44.17 -33.49 -18.63
N GLY A 61 45.37 -33.73 -18.08
CA GLY A 61 45.80 -34.98 -17.47
C GLY A 61 45.37 -35.11 -16.02
N GLY A 62 44.82 -34.04 -15.43
CA GLY A 62 44.37 -34.02 -14.04
C GLY A 62 45.45 -33.64 -13.04
N HIS A 63 46.62 -33.17 -13.44
CA HIS A 63 47.60 -32.63 -12.52
C HIS A 63 47.18 -31.23 -12.05
N ILE A 64 47.30 -31.00 -10.74
CA ILE A 64 46.97 -29.69 -10.18
C ILE A 64 48.17 -28.78 -10.26
N LEU A 65 47.92 -27.56 -10.72
CA LEU A 65 48.91 -26.53 -10.99
C LEU A 65 48.58 -25.27 -10.13
N VAL A 66 49.61 -24.55 -9.75
CA VAL A 66 49.47 -23.24 -9.11
C VAL A 66 50.08 -22.20 -10.07
N ASN A 67 49.29 -21.16 -10.40
CA ASN A 67 49.62 -20.12 -11.37
C ASN A 67 50.09 -20.71 -12.72
N GLY A 68 49.32 -21.69 -13.25
CA GLY A 68 49.64 -22.37 -14.50
C GLY A 68 50.96 -23.15 -14.48
N GLY A 69 51.48 -23.48 -13.32
CA GLY A 69 52.75 -24.18 -13.09
C GLY A 69 53.94 -23.24 -12.87
N ALA A 70 53.70 -21.92 -12.79
CA ALA A 70 54.77 -20.96 -12.44
C ALA A 70 55.25 -21.09 -11.00
N VAL A 71 54.36 -21.53 -10.09
CA VAL A 71 54.73 -21.87 -8.71
C VAL A 71 55.01 -23.35 -8.62
N ALA A 72 56.25 -23.71 -8.27
CA ALA A 72 56.69 -25.09 -8.11
C ALA A 72 56.08 -25.73 -6.85
N ILE A 73 55.46 -26.90 -7.02
CA ILE A 73 54.88 -27.63 -5.90
C ILE A 73 55.92 -28.61 -5.35
N THR A 74 56.26 -28.47 -4.07
CA THR A 74 57.20 -29.35 -3.35
C THR A 74 56.49 -30.51 -2.68
N GLY A 75 57.21 -31.63 -2.37
CA GLY A 75 56.68 -32.76 -1.60
C GLY A 75 55.96 -33.84 -2.42
N GLY A 76 55.62 -33.58 -3.67
CA GLY A 76 54.97 -34.53 -4.57
C GLY A 76 54.26 -33.89 -5.75
N THR A 77 53.59 -34.70 -6.56
CA THR A 77 52.79 -34.24 -7.71
C THR A 77 51.29 -34.39 -7.36
N PRO A 78 50.57 -33.31 -7.05
CA PRO A 78 49.14 -33.38 -6.79
C PRO A 78 48.37 -33.61 -8.10
N THR A 79 47.37 -34.44 -8.02
CA THR A 79 46.39 -34.72 -9.07
C THR A 79 45.00 -34.69 -8.46
N VAL A 80 43.98 -34.52 -9.25
CA VAL A 80 42.57 -34.59 -8.75
C VAL A 80 42.25 -35.98 -8.14
N ALA A 81 43.01 -37.03 -8.45
CA ALA A 81 42.79 -38.35 -7.92
C ALA A 81 43.47 -38.59 -6.57
N ASN A 82 44.53 -37.85 -6.22
CA ASN A 82 45.29 -38.04 -5.00
C ASN A 82 45.25 -36.84 -4.06
N THR A 83 44.54 -35.79 -4.42
CA THR A 83 44.33 -34.59 -3.60
C THR A 83 42.92 -34.63 -3.02
N SER A 84 42.82 -34.59 -1.68
CA SER A 84 41.53 -34.53 -0.97
C SER A 84 41.11 -33.14 -0.57
N LEU A 85 42.08 -32.21 -0.49
CA LEU A 85 41.85 -30.84 -0.06
C LEU A 85 42.89 -29.90 -0.69
N ILE A 86 42.44 -28.77 -1.21
CA ILE A 86 43.26 -27.64 -1.57
C ILE A 86 43.12 -26.58 -0.47
N GLN A 87 44.23 -26.14 0.10
CA GLN A 87 44.26 -25.07 1.09
C GLN A 87 45.11 -23.92 0.57
N VAL A 88 44.52 -22.72 0.48
CA VAL A 88 45.20 -21.51 0.02
C VAL A 88 45.08 -20.43 1.09
N SER A 89 46.17 -19.71 1.37
CA SER A 89 46.16 -18.56 2.28
C SER A 89 46.88 -17.39 1.62
N GLY A 90 46.22 -16.23 1.52
CA GLY A 90 46.78 -14.98 1.01
C GLY A 90 47.72 -14.34 2.01
N LEU A 91 47.34 -14.28 3.28
CA LEU A 91 47.97 -13.68 4.45
C LEU A 91 47.68 -12.18 4.62
N GLY A 92 48.15 -11.35 3.77
CA GLY A 92 47.91 -9.90 3.87
C GLY A 92 48.18 -9.16 2.58
N GLY A 93 47.54 -8.04 2.42
CA GLY A 93 47.42 -7.33 1.16
C GLY A 93 46.12 -7.69 0.47
N ASP A 94 45.73 -7.02 -0.59
CA ASP A 94 44.49 -7.31 -1.32
C ASP A 94 44.74 -8.46 -2.30
N ASP A 95 44.28 -9.64 -1.95
CA ASP A 95 44.61 -10.89 -2.63
C ASP A 95 43.50 -11.32 -3.60
N GLN A 96 43.88 -12.00 -4.69
CA GLN A 96 42.97 -12.69 -5.61
C GLN A 96 43.27 -14.19 -5.57
N ILE A 97 42.35 -14.94 -5.00
CA ILE A 97 42.49 -16.41 -4.86
C ILE A 97 41.33 -17.07 -5.62
N SER A 98 41.66 -17.92 -6.58
CA SER A 98 40.62 -18.58 -7.38
C SER A 98 40.93 -20.01 -7.79
N LEU A 99 39.86 -20.80 -7.93
CA LEU A 99 39.91 -22.12 -8.55
C LEU A 99 39.50 -22.01 -10.02
N ASP A 100 40.40 -22.38 -10.95
CA ASP A 100 40.10 -22.44 -12.37
C ASP A 100 39.82 -23.88 -12.80
N GLU A 101 38.58 -24.17 -13.08
CA GLU A 101 38.07 -25.47 -13.49
C GLU A 101 37.82 -25.60 -14.99
N THR A 102 38.43 -24.76 -15.80
CA THR A 102 38.30 -24.82 -17.26
C THR A 102 38.62 -26.20 -17.84
N ASN A 103 39.57 -26.94 -17.22
CA ASN A 103 39.92 -28.30 -17.59
C ASN A 103 39.22 -29.39 -16.76
N GLY A 104 38.20 -29.03 -15.99
CA GLY A 104 37.35 -29.90 -15.17
C GLY A 104 37.50 -29.67 -13.69
N ALA A 105 36.62 -30.29 -12.91
CA ALA A 105 36.47 -30.09 -11.48
C ALA A 105 37.75 -30.29 -10.66
N LEU A 106 37.93 -29.47 -9.66
CA LEU A 106 38.96 -29.53 -8.66
C LEU A 106 38.43 -30.16 -7.36
N PRO A 107 39.29 -30.70 -6.47
CA PRO A 107 38.89 -31.06 -5.11
C PRO A 107 38.39 -29.88 -4.30
N ALA A 108 37.60 -30.16 -3.27
CA ALA A 108 37.15 -29.17 -2.31
C ALA A 108 38.30 -28.32 -1.75
N ALA A 109 38.05 -27.02 -1.55
CA ALA A 109 39.07 -26.08 -1.12
C ALA A 109 38.74 -25.40 0.23
N LYS A 110 39.80 -24.94 0.88
CA LYS A 110 39.76 -23.91 1.93
C LYS A 110 40.57 -22.71 1.49
N LEU A 111 39.90 -21.59 1.32
CA LEU A 111 40.52 -20.35 0.89
C LEU A 111 40.47 -19.34 2.04
N PHE A 112 41.59 -18.74 2.35
CA PHE A 112 41.75 -17.73 3.38
C PHE A 112 42.34 -16.48 2.72
N GLY A 113 41.61 -15.37 2.78
CA GLY A 113 42.08 -14.06 2.30
C GLY A 113 43.18 -13.56 3.22
N GLY A 114 42.80 -13.17 4.39
CA GLY A 114 43.71 -12.69 5.44
C GLY A 114 43.43 -11.27 5.85
N ALA A 115 44.37 -10.39 5.67
CA ALA A 115 44.16 -8.97 5.97
C ALA A 115 44.28 -8.12 4.70
N GLY A 116 43.28 -7.38 4.36
CA GLY A 116 43.16 -6.59 3.14
C GLY A 116 41.85 -6.92 2.44
N ASN A 117 41.56 -6.26 1.34
CA ASN A 117 40.32 -6.47 0.60
C ASN A 117 40.52 -7.59 -0.43
N ASP A 118 40.04 -8.75 -0.11
CA ASP A 118 40.36 -9.98 -0.84
C ASP A 118 39.24 -10.39 -1.82
N THR A 119 39.61 -11.16 -2.82
CA THR A 119 38.68 -11.81 -3.75
C THR A 119 38.88 -13.31 -3.69
N LEU A 120 37.91 -14.05 -3.14
CA LEU A 120 37.96 -15.49 -3.00
C LEU A 120 36.92 -16.14 -3.92
N ILE A 121 37.36 -16.99 -4.84
CA ILE A 121 36.48 -17.68 -5.78
C ILE A 121 36.71 -19.18 -5.69
N GLY A 122 35.69 -19.89 -5.22
CA GLY A 122 35.64 -21.35 -5.13
C GLY A 122 35.49 -22.06 -6.47
N GLY A 123 35.17 -23.33 -6.42
CA GLY A 123 34.99 -24.20 -7.58
C GLY A 123 33.58 -24.79 -7.67
N SER A 124 33.51 -26.04 -8.11
CA SER A 124 32.27 -26.82 -8.19
C SER A 124 32.12 -27.80 -7.00
N GLY A 125 33.06 -27.80 -6.09
CA GLY A 125 33.08 -28.64 -4.89
C GLY A 125 32.51 -27.92 -3.68
N ASN A 126 32.33 -28.64 -2.57
CA ASN A 126 31.93 -28.03 -1.31
C ASN A 126 33.12 -27.31 -0.68
N ASP A 127 33.20 -26.03 -0.82
CA ASP A 127 34.34 -25.20 -0.46
C ASP A 127 34.13 -24.48 0.89
N GLN A 128 35.20 -24.03 1.49
CA GLN A 128 35.19 -23.15 2.67
C GLN A 128 35.99 -21.88 2.33
N LEU A 129 35.34 -20.73 2.35
CA LEU A 129 35.93 -19.44 2.05
C LEU A 129 35.90 -18.55 3.30
N PHE A 130 37.02 -17.95 3.65
CA PHE A 130 37.19 -17.06 4.80
C PHE A 130 37.87 -15.77 4.33
N GLY A 131 37.12 -14.65 4.32
CA GLY A 131 37.67 -13.33 3.99
C GLY A 131 38.64 -12.88 5.04
N GLU A 132 38.28 -13.00 6.30
CA GLU A 132 38.95 -12.60 7.53
C GLU A 132 38.83 -11.09 7.80
N ALA A 133 39.72 -10.22 7.32
CA ALA A 133 39.69 -8.81 7.69
C ALA A 133 39.90 -7.89 6.48
N GLY A 134 38.96 -7.05 6.20
CA GLY A 134 38.87 -6.12 5.06
C GLY A 134 37.55 -6.26 4.33
N ASP A 135 37.29 -5.43 3.35
CA ASP A 135 36.07 -5.52 2.54
C ASP A 135 36.27 -6.58 1.45
N ASP A 136 35.71 -7.77 1.66
CA ASP A 136 36.01 -8.96 0.87
C ASP A 136 34.91 -9.31 -0.14
N PHE A 137 35.29 -9.98 -1.23
CA PHE A 137 34.39 -10.58 -2.17
C PHE A 137 34.54 -12.11 -2.17
N LEU A 138 33.49 -12.81 -1.77
CA LEU A 138 33.45 -14.28 -1.69
C LEU A 138 32.43 -14.84 -2.69
N SER A 139 32.85 -15.82 -3.50
CA SER A 139 31.96 -16.57 -4.38
C SER A 139 32.24 -18.07 -4.28
N GLY A 140 31.27 -18.83 -3.74
CA GLY A 140 31.36 -20.29 -3.63
C GLY A 140 31.30 -20.98 -4.99
N LYS A 141 30.50 -20.46 -5.91
CA LYS A 141 30.12 -20.97 -7.24
C LYS A 141 29.21 -22.18 -7.20
N GLY A 142 29.68 -23.32 -6.84
CA GLY A 142 28.84 -24.50 -6.82
C GLY A 142 29.30 -25.56 -5.87
N GLY A 143 28.35 -26.29 -5.35
CA GLY A 143 28.55 -27.18 -4.21
C GLY A 143 27.70 -26.71 -3.03
N ALA A 144 27.89 -27.31 -1.88
CA ALA A 144 27.34 -26.80 -0.64
C ALA A 144 28.49 -26.16 0.15
N ASP A 145 28.57 -24.83 0.04
CA ASP A 145 29.71 -24.05 0.48
C ASP A 145 29.50 -23.44 1.88
N GLN A 146 30.59 -23.16 2.53
CA GLN A 146 30.63 -22.41 3.78
C GLN A 146 31.44 -21.14 3.55
N LEU A 147 30.78 -19.96 3.64
CA LEU A 147 31.40 -18.68 3.40
C LEU A 147 31.37 -17.86 4.68
N SER A 148 32.49 -17.22 5.01
CA SER A 148 32.60 -16.29 6.14
C SER A 148 33.30 -15.02 5.65
N GLY A 149 32.58 -13.89 5.67
CA GLY A 149 33.15 -12.57 5.35
C GLY A 149 34.24 -12.22 6.35
N GLY A 150 33.88 -11.81 7.52
CA GLY A 150 34.80 -11.52 8.62
C GLY A 150 34.60 -10.14 9.20
N ASP A 151 35.69 -9.37 9.30
CA ASP A 151 35.62 -7.95 9.69
C ASP A 151 35.67 -7.09 8.41
N GLY A 152 34.70 -6.26 8.17
CA GLY A 152 34.65 -5.36 7.01
C GLY A 152 33.31 -5.45 6.28
N ASN A 153 33.12 -4.70 5.20
CA ASN A 153 31.87 -4.72 4.45
C ASN A 153 31.99 -5.69 3.27
N ASP A 154 31.46 -6.90 3.46
CA ASP A 154 31.69 -8.02 2.58
C ASP A 154 30.58 -8.20 1.51
N ILE A 155 30.93 -8.77 0.39
CA ILE A 155 29.98 -9.25 -0.62
C ILE A 155 30.10 -10.74 -0.78
N ILE A 156 29.03 -11.46 -0.50
CA ILE A 156 29.00 -12.92 -0.50
C ILE A 156 27.99 -13.44 -1.50
N ILE A 157 28.41 -14.35 -2.36
CA ILE A 157 27.58 -15.09 -3.32
C ILE A 157 27.79 -16.58 -3.05
N GLY A 158 26.74 -17.27 -2.59
CA GLY A 158 26.80 -18.72 -2.40
C GLY A 158 27.01 -19.44 -3.73
N GLY A 159 26.12 -19.20 -4.65
CA GLY A 159 26.08 -19.84 -5.96
C GLY A 159 25.17 -21.05 -5.97
N THR A 160 25.42 -22.02 -6.88
CA THR A 160 24.55 -23.18 -6.98
C THR A 160 24.83 -24.20 -5.88
N GLY A 161 23.81 -24.58 -5.14
CA GLY A 161 23.91 -25.49 -4.01
C GLY A 161 23.29 -24.86 -2.78
N ASN A 162 23.21 -25.63 -1.67
CA ASN A 162 22.69 -25.09 -0.44
C ASN A 162 23.85 -24.62 0.42
N ASP A 163 24.01 -23.31 0.51
CA ASP A 163 25.17 -22.69 1.11
C ASP A 163 24.89 -22.16 2.52
N SER A 164 25.95 -21.94 3.26
CA SER A 164 25.89 -21.32 4.59
C SER A 164 26.82 -20.11 4.61
N ALA A 165 26.25 -18.92 4.71
CA ALA A 165 26.98 -17.66 4.78
C ALA A 165 26.96 -17.10 6.20
N PHE A 166 28.11 -16.73 6.70
CA PHE A 166 28.32 -15.95 7.92
C PHE A 166 28.94 -14.62 7.51
N MET A 167 28.16 -13.56 7.54
CA MET A 167 28.59 -12.30 6.93
C MET A 167 29.67 -11.65 7.77
N GLY A 168 29.43 -11.44 9.06
CA GLY A 168 30.49 -11.03 9.96
C GLY A 168 30.22 -9.73 10.71
N ALA A 169 31.20 -8.84 10.71
CA ALA A 169 31.08 -7.54 11.32
C ALA A 169 31.33 -6.44 10.29
N GLY A 170 30.35 -5.61 10.06
CA GLY A 170 30.32 -4.57 9.03
C GLY A 170 28.98 -4.55 8.33
N ASP A 171 28.81 -3.68 7.37
CA ASP A 171 27.57 -3.61 6.59
C ASP A 171 27.73 -4.50 5.34
N ASP A 172 27.24 -5.71 5.44
CA ASP A 172 27.51 -6.78 4.50
C ASP A 172 26.37 -7.00 3.48
N THR A 173 26.67 -7.65 2.37
CA THR A 173 25.67 -7.99 1.35
C THR A 173 25.77 -9.46 0.93
N PHE A 174 24.70 -10.22 1.16
CA PHE A 174 24.52 -11.54 0.54
C PHE A 174 23.71 -11.39 -0.74
N VAL A 175 24.20 -11.97 -1.84
CA VAL A 175 23.54 -11.90 -3.15
C VAL A 175 23.09 -13.27 -3.60
N TRP A 176 21.80 -13.43 -3.81
CA TRP A 176 21.18 -14.62 -4.40
C TRP A 176 20.79 -14.33 -5.86
N ASN A 177 21.04 -15.26 -6.78
CA ASN A 177 20.73 -15.13 -8.20
C ASN A 177 19.92 -16.31 -8.73
N PRO A 178 19.14 -16.15 -9.81
CA PRO A 178 18.42 -17.24 -10.44
C PRO A 178 19.34 -18.41 -10.82
N GLY A 179 19.05 -19.57 -10.27
CA GLY A 179 19.86 -20.78 -10.42
C GLY A 179 20.60 -21.20 -9.14
N ASP A 180 20.74 -20.28 -8.19
CA ASP A 180 21.19 -20.61 -6.86
C ASP A 180 20.09 -21.43 -6.14
N ALA A 181 20.45 -22.20 -5.15
CA ALA A 181 19.51 -23.03 -4.40
C ALA A 181 19.08 -22.34 -3.09
N SER A 182 18.75 -23.12 -2.07
CA SER A 182 18.28 -22.62 -0.78
C SER A 182 19.44 -22.45 0.19
N ASP A 183 19.60 -21.25 0.75
CA ASP A 183 20.75 -20.91 1.57
C ASP A 183 20.35 -20.51 3.00
N VAL A 184 21.33 -20.62 3.89
CA VAL A 184 21.26 -20.10 5.26
C VAL A 184 22.21 -18.90 5.35
N VAL A 185 21.68 -17.77 5.82
CA VAL A 185 22.44 -16.52 5.95
C VAL A 185 22.39 -16.02 7.39
N GLU A 186 23.54 -15.76 7.96
CA GLU A 186 23.73 -15.13 9.28
C GLU A 186 24.45 -13.78 9.07
N GLY A 187 23.72 -12.66 9.22
CA GLY A 187 24.28 -11.30 9.09
C GLY A 187 25.30 -11.02 10.17
N GLN A 188 24.97 -11.35 11.39
CA GLN A 188 25.75 -11.13 12.60
C GLN A 188 25.75 -9.69 13.05
N GLY A 189 26.71 -8.86 12.66
CA GLY A 189 26.82 -7.54 13.27
C GLY A 189 27.13 -6.41 12.33
N GLY A 190 26.23 -5.46 12.19
CA GLY A 190 26.28 -4.34 11.28
C GLY A 190 24.89 -3.95 10.79
N HIS A 191 24.80 -3.46 9.59
CA HIS A 191 23.53 -3.25 8.87
C HIS A 191 23.58 -4.04 7.55
N ASP A 192 23.02 -5.22 7.58
CA ASP A 192 23.23 -6.21 6.54
C ASP A 192 22.12 -6.24 5.51
N THR A 193 22.46 -6.66 4.30
CA THR A 193 21.56 -6.69 3.16
C THR A 193 21.47 -8.08 2.53
N LEU A 194 20.24 -8.59 2.38
CA LEU A 194 19.95 -9.66 1.45
C LEU A 194 19.51 -9.05 0.12
N GLN A 195 20.30 -9.24 -0.93
CA GLN A 195 19.93 -8.92 -2.31
C GLN A 195 19.43 -10.18 -3.01
N PHE A 196 18.12 -10.28 -3.22
CA PHE A 196 17.47 -11.41 -3.87
C PHE A 196 17.05 -10.99 -5.30
N ASN A 197 17.65 -11.61 -6.30
CA ASN A 197 17.33 -11.33 -7.70
C ASN A 197 16.37 -12.40 -8.23
N GLY A 198 15.17 -11.99 -8.64
CA GLY A 198 14.20 -12.83 -9.31
C GLY A 198 14.57 -13.14 -10.76
N ALA A 199 13.65 -13.69 -11.51
CA ALA A 199 13.82 -13.98 -12.92
C ALA A 199 12.76 -13.25 -13.77
N ALA A 200 12.95 -13.17 -15.08
CA ALA A 200 11.96 -12.62 -15.99
C ALA A 200 10.80 -13.61 -16.28
N ALA A 201 10.23 -14.17 -15.24
CA ALA A 201 9.11 -15.13 -15.29
C ALA A 201 8.20 -14.86 -14.10
N SER A 202 6.92 -15.08 -14.22
CA SER A 202 5.96 -14.90 -13.10
C SER A 202 6.34 -15.75 -11.90
N GLU A 203 6.48 -15.10 -10.76
CA GLU A 203 6.99 -15.68 -9.52
C GLU A 203 6.08 -15.37 -8.34
N ASN A 204 6.03 -16.28 -7.37
CA ASN A 204 5.47 -16.01 -6.06
C ASN A 204 6.61 -15.96 -5.04
N ILE A 205 6.84 -14.78 -4.47
CA ILE A 205 7.88 -14.55 -3.46
C ILE A 205 7.20 -14.13 -2.16
N ASN A 206 7.48 -14.87 -1.09
CA ASN A 206 6.89 -14.64 0.22
C ASN A 206 7.97 -14.40 1.26
N LEU A 207 7.87 -13.29 1.99
CA LEU A 207 8.69 -12.93 3.13
C LEU A 207 7.86 -13.12 4.40
N SER A 208 8.32 -13.95 5.32
CA SER A 208 7.62 -14.25 6.57
C SER A 208 8.58 -14.46 7.73
N ALA A 209 8.12 -14.21 8.95
CA ALA A 209 8.89 -14.55 10.14
C ALA A 209 8.80 -16.06 10.46
N ASN A 210 9.94 -16.64 10.83
CA ASN A 210 10.06 -17.97 11.41
C ASN A 210 10.79 -17.84 12.76
N GLY A 211 10.06 -17.45 13.80
CA GLY A 211 10.64 -17.02 15.06
C GLY A 211 11.40 -15.69 14.90
N SER A 212 12.70 -15.69 15.20
CA SER A 212 13.55 -14.50 14.98
C SER A 212 14.18 -14.45 13.58
N ARG A 213 13.94 -15.45 12.75
CA ARG A 213 14.54 -15.54 11.42
C ARG A 213 13.56 -15.11 10.35
N LEU A 214 14.05 -14.50 9.30
CA LEU A 214 13.30 -14.28 8.08
C LEU A 214 13.33 -15.58 7.24
N LEU A 215 12.16 -15.97 6.76
CA LEU A 215 12.00 -16.99 5.74
C LEU A 215 11.57 -16.29 4.44
N LEU A 216 12.42 -16.29 3.41
CA LEU A 216 12.05 -15.89 2.06
C LEU A 216 11.85 -17.14 1.21
N ALA A 217 10.63 -17.33 0.72
CA ALA A 217 10.28 -18.49 -0.11
C ALA A 217 9.91 -18.02 -1.52
N ARG A 218 10.43 -18.71 -2.52
CA ARG A 218 10.14 -18.50 -3.94
C ARG A 218 9.69 -19.82 -4.56
N ASP A 219 8.59 -19.79 -5.31
CA ASP A 219 8.01 -21.00 -5.92
C ASP A 219 8.82 -21.50 -7.13
N VAL A 220 9.32 -20.60 -7.96
CA VAL A 220 10.17 -20.96 -9.08
C VAL A 220 11.50 -21.49 -8.57
N GLY A 221 11.80 -22.76 -8.86
CA GLY A 221 12.97 -23.46 -8.35
C GLY A 221 12.79 -23.99 -6.92
N ASN A 222 11.68 -23.73 -6.26
CA ASN A 222 11.39 -24.14 -4.87
C ASN A 222 12.51 -23.71 -3.90
N VAL A 223 12.86 -22.43 -3.94
CA VAL A 223 13.93 -21.82 -3.16
C VAL A 223 13.40 -21.36 -1.80
N THR A 224 14.21 -21.59 -0.78
CA THR A 224 13.94 -21.09 0.57
C THR A 224 15.22 -20.52 1.17
N MET A 225 15.21 -19.22 1.47
CA MET A 225 16.27 -18.55 2.22
C MET A 225 15.91 -18.53 3.70
N ASP A 226 16.81 -18.96 4.55
CA ASP A 226 16.68 -18.91 6.01
C ASP A 226 17.71 -17.91 6.55
N VAL A 227 17.22 -16.71 6.96
CA VAL A 227 18.05 -15.52 7.15
C VAL A 227 17.88 -14.98 8.56
N ASN A 228 18.97 -14.61 9.20
CA ASN A 228 19.00 -14.02 10.54
C ASN A 228 20.03 -12.87 10.61
N GLY A 229 19.76 -11.84 11.40
CA GLY A 229 20.66 -10.69 11.55
C GLY A 229 20.82 -9.88 10.26
N VAL A 230 19.75 -9.73 9.47
CA VAL A 230 19.73 -8.90 8.24
C VAL A 230 18.62 -7.87 8.38
N GLU A 231 18.95 -6.60 8.24
CA GLU A 231 18.03 -5.47 8.43
C GLU A 231 17.37 -5.00 7.14
N GLN A 232 18.05 -5.24 6.00
CA GLN A 232 17.58 -4.81 4.68
C GLN A 232 17.38 -6.01 3.76
N VAL A 233 16.18 -6.11 3.17
CA VAL A 233 15.89 -7.11 2.12
C VAL A 233 15.54 -6.38 0.82
N ASN A 234 16.29 -6.62 -0.23
CA ASN A 234 16.01 -6.12 -1.56
C ASN A 234 15.58 -7.28 -2.46
N VAL A 235 14.41 -7.15 -3.08
CA VAL A 235 13.89 -8.12 -4.05
C VAL A 235 13.74 -7.42 -5.40
N ALA A 236 14.42 -7.93 -6.42
CA ALA A 236 14.21 -7.48 -7.80
C ALA A 236 13.37 -8.54 -8.54
N ALA A 237 12.13 -8.20 -8.88
CA ALA A 237 11.20 -9.12 -9.53
C ALA A 237 11.56 -9.32 -11.02
N LEU A 238 12.10 -8.31 -11.68
CA LEU A 238 12.57 -8.23 -13.06
C LEU A 238 11.47 -8.23 -14.12
N GLY A 239 10.68 -9.25 -14.25
CA GLY A 239 9.65 -9.28 -15.27
C GLY A 239 8.79 -10.53 -15.19
N GLY A 240 7.54 -10.40 -15.59
CA GLY A 240 6.51 -11.39 -15.38
C GLY A 240 5.39 -10.81 -14.54
N ALA A 241 4.28 -11.51 -14.39
CA ALA A 241 3.25 -11.12 -13.44
C ALA A 241 3.57 -11.74 -12.08
N ASP A 242 4.15 -10.94 -11.19
CA ASP A 242 4.71 -11.39 -9.93
C ASP A 242 3.76 -11.16 -8.74
N ASN A 243 3.81 -12.08 -7.78
CA ASN A 243 3.11 -11.92 -6.50
C ASN A 243 4.13 -11.87 -5.38
N LEU A 244 4.31 -10.68 -4.79
CA LEU A 244 5.22 -10.46 -3.69
C LEU A 244 4.42 -10.26 -2.41
N THR A 245 4.63 -11.12 -1.42
CA THR A 245 3.94 -11.02 -0.14
C THR A 245 4.94 -10.70 0.96
N VAL A 246 4.69 -9.63 1.70
CA VAL A 246 5.40 -9.31 2.93
C VAL A 246 4.43 -9.58 4.09
N GLY A 247 4.70 -10.64 4.83
CA GLY A 247 3.94 -11.02 6.02
C GLY A 247 4.34 -10.22 7.25
N ASP A 248 3.79 -10.62 8.41
CA ASP A 248 4.25 -10.05 9.69
C ASP A 248 5.71 -10.47 9.94
N LEU A 249 6.59 -9.47 9.94
CA LEU A 249 8.03 -9.63 10.20
C LEU A 249 8.40 -9.29 11.65
N SER A 250 7.44 -9.19 12.55
CA SER A 250 7.68 -8.93 13.97
C SER A 250 8.57 -10.00 14.59
N GLY A 251 9.61 -9.57 15.27
CA GLY A 251 10.58 -10.45 15.94
C GLY A 251 11.76 -10.85 15.07
N THR A 252 11.78 -10.53 13.78
CA THR A 252 12.98 -10.60 12.94
C THR A 252 13.79 -9.29 13.06
N ASP A 253 15.00 -9.27 12.53
CA ASP A 253 15.86 -8.08 12.50
C ASP A 253 15.51 -7.16 11.30
N VAL A 254 14.66 -7.63 10.36
CA VAL A 254 14.31 -6.87 9.14
C VAL A 254 13.54 -5.60 9.47
N THR A 255 14.10 -4.47 9.12
CA THR A 255 13.48 -3.13 9.28
C THR A 255 13.06 -2.50 7.96
N ASN A 256 13.64 -2.95 6.85
CA ASN A 256 13.36 -2.42 5.53
C ASN A 256 13.23 -3.55 4.48
N VAL A 257 12.20 -3.45 3.67
CA VAL A 257 12.00 -4.29 2.48
C VAL A 257 11.88 -3.38 1.26
N PHE A 258 12.74 -3.57 0.28
CA PHE A 258 12.68 -2.87 -1.00
C PHE A 258 12.31 -3.86 -2.10
N LEU A 259 11.20 -3.59 -2.79
CA LEU A 259 10.67 -4.39 -3.90
C LEU A 259 10.80 -3.59 -5.19
N ASP A 260 11.51 -4.13 -6.15
CA ASP A 260 11.71 -3.52 -7.46
C ASP A 260 10.95 -4.32 -8.53
N LEU A 261 9.83 -3.75 -9.02
CA LEU A 261 8.97 -4.31 -10.06
C LEU A 261 9.43 -3.93 -11.48
N ALA A 262 10.58 -3.27 -11.59
CA ALA A 262 11.08 -2.81 -12.87
C ALA A 262 11.68 -3.96 -13.69
N GLY A 263 11.35 -4.03 -14.98
CA GLY A 263 11.93 -5.01 -15.91
C GLY A 263 13.46 -4.91 -16.08
N THR A 264 14.04 -3.81 -15.62
CA THR A 264 15.48 -3.62 -15.47
C THR A 264 15.73 -3.08 -14.06
N PRO A 265 16.57 -3.72 -13.24
CA PRO A 265 16.76 -3.34 -11.86
C PRO A 265 17.07 -1.85 -11.68
N ARG A 266 16.37 -1.21 -10.74
CA ARG A 266 16.54 0.20 -10.36
C ARG A 266 16.29 1.21 -11.49
N SER A 267 15.65 0.81 -12.59
CA SER A 267 15.28 1.75 -13.65
C SER A 267 14.10 2.65 -13.25
N GLY A 268 13.26 2.20 -12.31
CA GLY A 268 12.01 2.85 -11.94
C GLY A 268 10.95 2.83 -13.05
N ILE A 269 11.16 2.02 -14.07
CA ILE A 269 10.20 1.80 -15.17
C ILE A 269 9.68 0.39 -15.02
N GLY A 270 8.37 0.23 -14.85
CA GLY A 270 7.72 -1.07 -14.78
C GLY A 270 7.95 -1.92 -16.02
N ASP A 271 7.62 -3.18 -15.94
CA ASP A 271 7.86 -4.16 -16.99
C ASP A 271 6.66 -4.32 -17.94
N GLY A 272 5.52 -3.68 -17.63
CA GLY A 272 4.27 -3.74 -18.41
C GLY A 272 3.39 -4.94 -18.06
N GLN A 273 3.74 -5.72 -17.05
CA GLN A 273 2.96 -6.84 -16.57
C GLN A 273 2.12 -6.43 -15.33
N ALA A 274 1.31 -7.33 -14.83
CA ALA A 274 0.43 -7.05 -13.69
C ALA A 274 1.01 -7.70 -12.43
N ASP A 275 1.67 -6.91 -11.61
CA ASP A 275 2.25 -7.35 -10.36
C ASP A 275 1.31 -7.12 -9.18
N THR A 276 1.41 -7.99 -8.19
CA THR A 276 0.67 -7.83 -6.93
C THR A 276 1.64 -7.79 -5.77
N VAL A 277 1.60 -6.70 -5.02
CA VAL A 277 2.28 -6.59 -3.74
C VAL A 277 1.24 -6.68 -2.62
N THR A 278 1.40 -7.66 -1.75
CA THR A 278 0.58 -7.84 -0.56
C THR A 278 1.40 -7.53 0.69
N VAL A 279 0.92 -6.63 1.52
CA VAL A 279 1.53 -6.32 2.81
C VAL A 279 0.54 -6.65 3.92
N ASN A 280 0.93 -7.56 4.79
CA ASN A 280 0.11 -7.99 5.91
C ASN A 280 0.54 -7.29 7.21
N GLY A 281 -0.45 -6.79 7.92
CA GLY A 281 -0.33 -6.37 9.31
C GLY A 281 -0.13 -7.55 10.27
N THR A 282 -0.52 -7.34 11.50
CA THR A 282 -0.40 -8.32 12.58
C THR A 282 -1.79 -8.79 13.05
N ALA A 283 -1.85 -9.60 14.08
CA ALA A 283 -3.09 -9.93 14.77
C ALA A 283 -3.40 -8.94 15.93
N ARG A 284 -2.85 -7.73 15.89
CA ARG A 284 -3.01 -6.67 16.89
C ARG A 284 -3.28 -5.35 16.17
N ALA A 285 -3.74 -4.37 16.94
CA ALA A 285 -3.95 -3.03 16.40
C ALA A 285 -2.68 -2.45 15.75
N ASP A 286 -2.77 -2.18 14.47
CA ASP A 286 -1.73 -1.61 13.63
C ASP A 286 -2.05 -0.18 13.18
N ALA A 287 -1.02 0.59 12.85
CA ALA A 287 -1.17 1.94 12.32
C ALA A 287 -0.42 2.07 10.98
N ILE A 288 -1.08 1.62 9.92
CA ILE A 288 -0.47 1.48 8.59
C ILE A 288 -0.65 2.78 7.79
N GLN A 289 0.45 3.29 7.28
CA GLN A 289 0.48 4.47 6.44
C GLN A 289 0.94 4.11 5.03
N VAL A 290 0.12 4.40 4.01
CA VAL A 290 0.49 4.22 2.60
C VAL A 290 0.68 5.57 1.94
N THR A 291 1.85 5.79 1.35
CA THR A 291 2.18 7.02 0.64
C THR A 291 2.91 6.72 -0.66
N GLY A 292 2.68 7.51 -1.69
CA GLY A 292 3.38 7.27 -2.95
C GLY A 292 2.98 8.22 -4.08
N SER A 293 3.87 8.33 -5.07
CA SER A 293 3.63 9.10 -6.28
C SER A 293 4.54 8.62 -7.43
N GLY A 294 4.13 8.90 -8.66
CA GLY A 294 4.86 8.43 -9.84
C GLY A 294 4.77 6.91 -9.96
N THR A 295 5.90 6.22 -9.86
CA THR A 295 6.03 4.76 -9.95
C THR A 295 6.48 4.12 -8.62
N SER A 296 6.37 4.83 -7.51
CA SER A 296 6.88 4.36 -6.23
C SER A 296 5.89 4.61 -5.10
N TYR A 297 5.84 3.68 -4.15
CA TYR A 297 5.08 3.86 -2.92
C TYR A 297 5.77 3.19 -1.73
N THR A 298 5.31 3.56 -0.54
CA THR A 298 5.81 3.04 0.73
C THR A 298 4.64 2.67 1.63
N VAL A 299 4.73 1.51 2.25
CA VAL A 299 3.85 1.05 3.34
C VAL A 299 4.67 1.04 4.61
N ALA A 300 4.27 1.84 5.58
CA ALA A 300 4.98 2.03 6.85
C ALA A 300 4.03 1.83 8.04
N GLY A 301 4.60 1.72 9.24
CA GLY A 301 3.85 1.55 10.50
C GLY A 301 3.81 0.11 10.99
N LEU A 302 4.39 -0.83 10.24
CA LEU A 302 4.60 -2.23 10.62
C LEU A 302 6.05 -2.46 11.08
N ALA A 303 6.39 -3.69 11.42
CA ALA A 303 7.74 -4.07 11.87
C ALA A 303 8.82 -3.67 10.85
N ALA A 304 8.55 -3.84 9.58
CA ALA A 304 9.40 -3.38 8.49
C ALA A 304 8.68 -2.35 7.61
N THR A 305 9.42 -1.37 7.12
CA THR A 305 8.95 -0.44 6.09
C THR A 305 9.11 -1.11 4.73
N VAL A 306 8.02 -1.21 3.96
CA VAL A 306 8.03 -1.75 2.60
C VAL A 306 8.04 -0.60 1.59
N THR A 307 9.06 -0.53 0.76
CA THR A 307 9.16 0.44 -0.33
C THR A 307 9.13 -0.28 -1.66
N VAL A 308 8.27 0.16 -2.56
CA VAL A 308 8.10 -0.41 -3.90
C VAL A 308 8.47 0.61 -4.95
N GLN A 309 9.19 0.17 -5.97
CA GLN A 309 9.57 0.97 -7.14
C GLN A 309 9.21 0.23 -8.43
N GLY A 310 8.95 0.98 -9.48
CA GLY A 310 8.59 0.42 -10.77
C GLY A 310 7.11 0.11 -10.92
N SER A 311 6.26 0.49 -9.96
CA SER A 311 4.83 0.24 -10.02
C SER A 311 4.14 0.98 -11.16
N GLU A 312 3.19 0.32 -11.79
CA GLU A 312 2.37 0.81 -12.91
C GLU A 312 0.89 0.78 -12.53
N GLY A 313 0.32 1.92 -12.17
CA GLY A 313 -1.05 2.02 -11.67
C GLY A 313 -2.15 1.47 -12.56
N ALA A 314 -1.89 1.26 -13.84
CA ALA A 314 -2.84 0.61 -14.74
C ALA A 314 -2.87 -0.92 -14.59
N ASN A 315 -1.74 -1.51 -14.21
CA ASN A 315 -1.51 -2.95 -14.16
C ASN A 315 -1.43 -3.46 -12.73
N ASP A 316 -0.61 -2.82 -11.90
CA ASP A 316 -0.19 -3.35 -10.60
C ASP A 316 -1.20 -3.08 -9.49
N GLN A 317 -1.18 -3.97 -8.51
CA GLN A 317 -2.04 -3.92 -7.34
C GLN A 317 -1.22 -3.88 -6.05
N LEU A 318 -1.66 -3.04 -5.13
CA LEU A 318 -1.26 -3.08 -3.72
C LEU A 318 -2.44 -3.60 -2.89
N VAL A 319 -2.19 -4.65 -2.12
CA VAL A 319 -3.13 -5.19 -1.14
C VAL A 319 -2.55 -4.96 0.26
N VAL A 320 -3.32 -4.31 1.12
CA VAL A 320 -2.95 -4.09 2.53
C VAL A 320 -3.99 -4.78 3.39
N ASN A 321 -3.57 -5.77 4.17
CA ASN A 321 -4.41 -6.52 5.07
C ASN A 321 -4.08 -6.16 6.54
N GLY A 322 -5.04 -5.66 7.30
CA GLY A 322 -4.92 -5.43 8.75
C GLY A 322 -4.81 -6.72 9.52
N LEU A 323 -5.59 -7.73 9.11
CA LEU A 323 -5.77 -9.06 9.69
C LEU A 323 -6.61 -9.06 10.96
N GLY A 324 -6.15 -8.49 12.04
CA GLY A 324 -6.95 -8.49 13.28
C GLY A 324 -6.42 -7.53 14.32
N GLY A 325 -7.33 -7.00 15.10
CA GLY A 325 -7.08 -5.89 16.00
C GLY A 325 -7.94 -4.71 15.57
N ASN A 326 -7.79 -3.57 16.20
CA ASN A 326 -8.45 -2.34 15.75
C ASN A 326 -7.42 -1.53 14.97
N ASP A 327 -7.45 -1.68 13.67
CA ASP A 327 -6.42 -1.15 12.79
C ASP A 327 -6.73 0.25 12.26
N SER A 328 -5.70 0.98 11.96
CA SER A 328 -5.82 2.26 11.25
C SER A 328 -4.98 2.20 9.98
N VAL A 329 -5.65 2.11 8.83
CA VAL A 329 -5.00 2.15 7.50
C VAL A 329 -5.28 3.48 6.85
N ASN A 330 -4.25 4.26 6.58
CA ASN A 330 -4.37 5.56 5.94
C ASN A 330 -3.57 5.61 4.63
N ALA A 331 -4.29 5.56 3.52
CA ALA A 331 -3.71 5.65 2.18
C ALA A 331 -3.92 7.01 1.50
N SER A 332 -4.39 8.04 2.22
CA SER A 332 -4.64 9.37 1.65
C SER A 332 -3.41 10.04 1.02
N GLY A 333 -2.21 9.56 1.37
CA GLY A 333 -0.93 9.97 0.78
C GLY A 333 -0.54 9.25 -0.51
N LEU A 334 -1.33 8.26 -0.96
CA LEU A 334 -1.08 7.55 -2.21
C LEU A 334 -1.77 8.29 -3.37
N ALA A 335 -0.99 8.76 -4.33
CA ALA A 335 -1.53 9.45 -5.49
C ALA A 335 -2.28 8.47 -6.42
N ALA A 336 -3.27 8.98 -7.15
CA ALA A 336 -3.95 8.21 -8.18
C ALA A 336 -2.97 7.64 -9.22
N ASN A 337 -3.27 6.47 -9.77
CA ASN A 337 -2.48 5.80 -10.80
C ASN A 337 -1.06 5.35 -10.39
N VAL A 338 -0.77 5.23 -9.11
CA VAL A 338 0.48 4.60 -8.63
C VAL A 338 0.32 3.07 -8.56
N ALA A 339 -0.76 2.61 -7.95
CA ALA A 339 -1.19 1.21 -7.90
C ALA A 339 -2.71 1.15 -7.75
N LYS A 340 -3.35 0.04 -8.08
CA LYS A 340 -4.72 -0.26 -7.68
C LYS A 340 -4.69 -0.68 -6.22
N LEU A 341 -5.38 0.05 -5.36
CA LEU A 341 -5.37 -0.23 -3.93
C LEU A 341 -6.54 -1.12 -3.52
N THR A 342 -6.22 -2.14 -2.73
CA THR A 342 -7.20 -2.89 -1.95
C THR A 342 -6.77 -2.84 -0.49
N VAL A 343 -7.69 -2.50 0.41
CA VAL A 343 -7.48 -2.55 1.86
C VAL A 343 -8.50 -3.50 2.46
N ASP A 344 -8.05 -4.41 3.31
CA ASP A 344 -8.89 -5.30 4.12
C ASP A 344 -8.53 -5.07 5.59
N GLY A 345 -9.46 -4.52 6.37
CA GLY A 345 -9.29 -4.29 7.81
C GLY A 345 -9.16 -5.60 8.58
N GLY A 346 -10.06 -6.56 8.26
CA GLY A 346 -10.03 -7.89 8.85
C GLY A 346 -10.98 -8.05 10.03
N THR A 347 -10.49 -8.33 11.22
CA THR A 347 -11.33 -8.45 12.41
C THR A 347 -10.97 -7.37 13.43
N GLY A 348 -11.96 -6.67 13.95
CA GLY A 348 -11.77 -5.58 14.90
C GLY A 348 -12.53 -4.34 14.44
N ASN A 349 -12.39 -3.23 15.15
CA ASN A 349 -13.02 -1.99 14.75
C ASN A 349 -11.97 -1.13 14.04
N ASP A 350 -12.05 -1.10 12.72
CA ASP A 350 -11.01 -0.57 11.88
C ASP A 350 -11.33 0.85 11.37
N ASN A 351 -10.30 1.61 11.12
CA ASN A 351 -10.41 2.93 10.50
C ASN A 351 -9.62 2.94 9.19
N ILE A 352 -10.34 2.96 8.06
CA ILE A 352 -9.77 2.85 6.73
C ILE A 352 -9.99 4.15 5.98
N ILE A 353 -8.90 4.72 5.46
CA ILE A 353 -8.93 5.87 4.56
C ILE A 353 -8.24 5.46 3.27
N GLY A 354 -8.99 5.47 2.18
CA GLY A 354 -8.52 5.15 0.84
C GLY A 354 -7.55 6.18 0.26
N SER A 355 -7.22 6.00 -0.98
CA SER A 355 -6.22 6.77 -1.72
C SER A 355 -6.82 7.94 -2.52
N ALA A 356 -6.08 8.43 -3.51
CA ALA A 356 -6.62 9.37 -4.50
C ALA A 356 -7.10 8.67 -5.78
N GLY A 357 -7.03 7.35 -5.84
CA GLY A 357 -7.48 6.50 -6.96
C GLY A 357 -8.81 5.82 -6.66
N ASN A 358 -9.23 4.92 -7.55
CA ASN A 358 -10.41 4.10 -7.31
C ASN A 358 -9.99 2.86 -6.52
N ASP A 359 -10.47 2.73 -5.32
CA ASP A 359 -10.04 1.75 -4.34
C ASP A 359 -11.10 0.68 -4.07
N MET A 360 -10.67 -0.47 -3.59
CA MET A 360 -11.52 -1.48 -2.97
C MET A 360 -11.23 -1.52 -1.47
N LEU A 361 -12.22 -1.24 -0.65
CA LEU A 361 -12.08 -1.14 0.80
C LEU A 361 -13.02 -2.14 1.47
N ILE A 362 -12.49 -2.93 2.37
CA ILE A 362 -13.21 -3.97 3.10
C ILE A 362 -13.01 -3.71 4.59
N GLY A 363 -14.10 -3.47 5.33
CA GLY A 363 -14.06 -3.30 6.79
C GLY A 363 -13.74 -4.62 7.46
N GLY A 364 -14.63 -5.58 7.33
CA GLY A 364 -14.48 -6.93 7.87
C GLY A 364 -15.44 -7.23 9.01
N ASP A 365 -14.96 -7.88 10.06
CA ASP A 365 -15.76 -8.14 11.27
C ASP A 365 -15.51 -7.00 12.28
N GLY A 366 -16.53 -6.27 12.69
CA GLY A 366 -16.40 -5.24 13.71
C GLY A 366 -17.15 -3.97 13.36
N ASN A 367 -17.01 -2.90 14.15
CA ASN A 367 -17.65 -1.63 13.83
C ASN A 367 -16.61 -0.71 13.17
N ASP A 368 -16.67 -0.64 11.86
CA ASP A 368 -15.64 -0.03 11.05
C ASP A 368 -15.99 1.40 10.61
N SER A 369 -14.97 2.19 10.37
CA SER A 369 -15.10 3.52 9.78
C SER A 369 -14.31 3.60 8.49
N ILE A 370 -15.03 3.77 7.38
CA ILE A 370 -14.43 3.77 6.05
C ILE A 370 -14.65 5.12 5.38
N ASN A 371 -13.59 5.69 4.83
CA ASN A 371 -13.62 6.83 3.93
C ASN A 371 -12.93 6.43 2.62
N GLY A 372 -13.66 6.50 1.50
CA GLY A 372 -13.10 6.14 0.19
C GLY A 372 -11.94 7.04 -0.23
N GLY A 373 -12.00 8.31 0.16
CA GLY A 373 -11.07 9.30 -0.35
C GLY A 373 -11.52 9.84 -1.70
N LYS A 374 -10.55 10.20 -2.54
CA LYS A 374 -10.89 10.63 -3.90
C LYS A 374 -10.95 9.42 -4.82
N GLY A 375 -11.78 9.52 -5.82
CA GLY A 375 -11.95 8.45 -6.79
C GLY A 375 -13.40 7.97 -6.81
N ASN A 376 -13.65 6.87 -7.47
CA ASN A 376 -14.93 6.19 -7.38
C ASN A 376 -14.65 4.83 -6.75
N ASP A 377 -14.97 4.72 -5.48
CA ASP A 377 -14.53 3.64 -4.63
C ASP A 377 -15.62 2.58 -4.44
N ILE A 378 -15.21 1.39 -4.07
CA ILE A 378 -16.12 0.32 -3.68
C ILE A 378 -15.79 -0.07 -2.25
N ALA A 379 -16.76 0.10 -1.35
CA ALA A 379 -16.64 -0.28 0.04
C ALA A 379 -17.57 -1.45 0.37
N PHE A 380 -17.02 -2.47 1.01
CA PHE A 380 -17.73 -3.56 1.67
C PHE A 380 -17.53 -3.37 3.17
N MET A 381 -18.58 -2.97 3.90
CA MET A 381 -18.41 -2.60 5.30
C MET A 381 -18.22 -3.81 6.21
N GLY A 382 -19.03 -4.85 6.02
CA GLY A 382 -18.81 -6.14 6.68
C GLY A 382 -19.87 -6.51 7.70
N ASP A 383 -19.48 -7.26 8.73
CA ASP A 383 -20.35 -7.58 9.85
C ASP A 383 -20.11 -6.58 11.00
N GLY A 384 -21.12 -5.80 11.35
CA GLY A 384 -20.99 -4.83 12.44
C GLY A 384 -21.92 -3.65 12.28
N ASN A 385 -21.71 -2.61 13.06
CA ASN A 385 -22.42 -1.34 12.86
C ASN A 385 -21.40 -0.34 12.33
N ASP A 386 -21.38 -0.19 11.03
CA ASP A 386 -20.31 0.45 10.31
C ASP A 386 -20.68 1.87 9.87
N ASN A 387 -19.66 2.66 9.58
CA ASN A 387 -19.84 4.03 9.14
C ASN A 387 -19.01 4.33 7.89
N PHE A 388 -19.69 4.58 6.77
CA PHE A 388 -19.05 5.12 5.58
C PHE A 388 -19.12 6.63 5.59
N VAL A 389 -17.98 7.30 5.44
CA VAL A 389 -17.89 8.77 5.50
C VAL A 389 -17.52 9.32 4.12
N TRP A 390 -18.41 10.12 3.57
CA TRP A 390 -18.15 10.88 2.34
C TRP A 390 -17.90 12.37 2.66
N ASN A 391 -16.88 12.98 2.05
CA ASN A 391 -16.55 14.39 2.23
C ASN A 391 -16.49 15.14 0.90
N PRO A 392 -16.66 16.48 0.90
CA PRO A 392 -16.52 17.29 -0.30
C PRO A 392 -15.17 17.12 -0.98
N GLY A 393 -15.20 16.61 -2.22
CA GLY A 393 -14.01 16.31 -3.01
C GLY A 393 -13.72 14.83 -3.17
N ASP A 394 -14.43 13.98 -2.43
CA ASP A 394 -14.48 12.55 -2.67
C ASP A 394 -15.30 12.28 -3.95
N GLY A 395 -15.20 11.10 -4.51
CA GLY A 395 -15.87 10.75 -5.76
C GLY A 395 -17.28 10.23 -5.61
N SER A 396 -17.69 9.41 -6.58
CA SER A 396 -18.96 8.69 -6.55
C SER A 396 -18.72 7.24 -6.19
N ASP A 397 -19.28 6.81 -5.05
CA ASP A 397 -18.90 5.54 -4.46
C ASP A 397 -20.05 4.53 -4.44
N VAL A 398 -19.67 3.26 -4.41
CA VAL A 398 -20.56 2.13 -4.17
C VAL A 398 -20.30 1.60 -2.77
N VAL A 399 -21.36 1.51 -1.95
CA VAL A 399 -21.25 1.06 -0.56
C VAL A 399 -22.17 -0.12 -0.31
N GLU A 400 -21.62 -1.22 0.18
CA GLU A 400 -22.33 -2.41 0.63
C GLU A 400 -22.20 -2.51 2.15
N GLY A 401 -23.28 -2.23 2.89
CA GLY A 401 -23.33 -2.29 4.35
C GLY A 401 -23.11 -3.70 4.86
N GLN A 402 -23.79 -4.66 4.22
CA GLN A 402 -23.77 -6.08 4.55
C GLN A 402 -24.52 -6.39 5.84
N GLY A 403 -23.84 -6.60 6.97
CA GLY A 403 -24.53 -7.11 8.16
C GLY A 403 -24.42 -6.23 9.40
N GLY A 404 -25.56 -5.75 9.91
CA GLY A 404 -25.59 -4.91 11.10
C GLY A 404 -26.55 -3.75 11.03
N HIS A 405 -26.16 -2.61 11.56
CA HIS A 405 -26.90 -1.35 11.43
C HIS A 405 -25.92 -0.26 10.96
N ASP A 406 -25.94 0.03 9.69
CA ASP A 406 -24.91 0.77 9.02
C ASP A 406 -25.31 2.20 8.70
N THR A 407 -24.32 3.08 8.66
CA THR A 407 -24.52 4.51 8.48
C THR A 407 -23.75 5.03 7.27
N LEU A 408 -24.43 5.75 6.40
CA LEU A 408 -23.79 6.66 5.42
C LEU A 408 -23.75 8.06 6.04
N GLN A 409 -22.58 8.56 6.37
CA GLN A 409 -22.33 9.93 6.77
C GLN A 409 -21.94 10.75 5.54
N PHE A 410 -22.86 11.53 5.01
CA PHE A 410 -22.65 12.38 3.84
C PHE A 410 -22.46 13.84 4.26
N ASN A 411 -21.25 14.35 4.12
CA ASN A 411 -20.92 15.72 4.47
C ASN A 411 -21.01 16.63 3.25
N GLY A 412 -21.93 17.61 3.28
CA GLY A 412 -22.04 18.66 2.27
C GLY A 412 -20.93 19.69 2.38
N ALA A 413 -21.05 20.76 1.59
CA ALA A 413 -20.12 21.87 1.59
C ALA A 413 -20.84 23.17 2.03
N ALA A 414 -20.10 24.21 2.37
CA ALA A 414 -20.67 25.53 2.65
C ALA A 414 -21.05 26.28 1.35
N ALA A 415 -21.82 25.63 0.48
CA ALA A 415 -22.31 26.15 -0.79
C ALA A 415 -23.71 25.60 -1.05
N SER A 416 -24.57 26.36 -1.72
CA SER A 416 -25.91 25.87 -2.03
C SER A 416 -25.89 24.62 -2.87
N GLU A 417 -26.54 23.56 -2.38
CA GLU A 417 -26.51 22.22 -2.93
C GLU A 417 -27.91 21.66 -3.16
N ASN A 418 -28.07 20.84 -4.19
CA ASN A 418 -29.25 20.01 -4.34
C ASN A 418 -28.87 18.55 -4.08
N ILE A 419 -29.39 18.00 -2.98
CA ILE A 419 -29.15 16.61 -2.56
C ILE A 419 -30.48 15.85 -2.66
N SER A 420 -30.48 14.72 -3.29
CA SER A 420 -31.69 13.87 -3.42
C SER A 420 -31.39 12.43 -3.02
N LEU A 421 -32.28 11.87 -2.21
CA LEU A 421 -32.27 10.47 -1.79
C LEU A 421 -33.43 9.78 -2.49
N SER A 422 -33.18 8.66 -3.16
CA SER A 422 -34.23 7.93 -3.89
C SER A 422 -33.93 6.44 -3.92
N ALA A 423 -34.98 5.62 -3.98
CA ALA A 423 -34.82 4.20 -4.20
C ALA A 423 -34.45 3.90 -5.66
N ASN A 424 -33.51 2.99 -5.86
CA ASN A 424 -33.14 2.39 -7.13
C ASN A 424 -33.22 0.85 -6.97
N GLY A 425 -34.43 0.31 -7.02
CA GLY A 425 -34.71 -1.06 -6.61
C GLY A 425 -34.54 -1.22 -5.11
N SER A 426 -33.67 -2.13 -4.67
CA SER A 426 -33.32 -2.28 -3.24
C SER A 426 -32.21 -1.35 -2.77
N ARG A 427 -31.60 -0.60 -3.66
CA ARG A 427 -30.48 0.28 -3.35
C ARG A 427 -30.93 1.71 -3.10
N LEU A 428 -30.26 2.42 -2.22
CA LEU A 428 -30.38 3.86 -2.11
C LEU A 428 -29.45 4.54 -3.12
N LEU A 429 -30.00 5.49 -3.85
CA LEU A 429 -29.25 6.44 -4.67
C LEU A 429 -29.30 7.82 -4.00
N LEU A 430 -28.17 8.30 -3.50
CA LEU A 430 -28.01 9.67 -3.07
C LEU A 430 -27.27 10.43 -4.17
N ALA A 431 -27.88 11.47 -4.70
CA ALA A 431 -27.27 12.30 -5.74
C ALA A 431 -27.12 13.75 -5.26
N ARG A 432 -25.97 14.35 -5.55
CA ARG A 432 -25.63 15.73 -5.27
C ARG A 432 -25.20 16.44 -6.55
N ASP A 433 -25.74 17.63 -6.82
CA ASP A 433 -25.46 18.38 -8.04
C ASP A 433 -24.06 19.03 -8.05
N VAL A 434 -23.61 19.53 -6.91
CA VAL A 434 -22.25 20.07 -6.79
C VAL A 434 -21.23 18.93 -6.88
N GLY A 435 -20.37 19.00 -7.90
CA GLY A 435 -19.42 17.93 -8.21
C GLY A 435 -20.02 16.74 -8.95
N ASN A 436 -21.34 16.71 -9.17
CA ASN A 436 -22.05 15.60 -9.83
C ASN A 436 -21.77 14.25 -9.18
N VAL A 437 -21.93 14.20 -7.86
CA VAL A 437 -21.65 13.02 -7.03
C VAL A 437 -22.87 12.10 -6.96
N THR A 438 -22.63 10.82 -6.98
CA THR A 438 -23.65 9.79 -6.79
C THR A 438 -23.12 8.72 -5.84
N MET A 439 -23.83 8.53 -4.72
CA MET A 439 -23.61 7.39 -3.83
C MET A 439 -24.64 6.32 -4.18
N ASP A 440 -24.19 5.10 -4.40
CA ASP A 440 -25.04 3.94 -4.66
C ASP A 440 -24.83 2.94 -3.51
N THR A 441 -25.81 2.86 -2.59
CA THR A 441 -25.63 2.09 -1.34
C THR A 441 -26.68 1.00 -1.18
N ASN A 442 -26.30 -0.08 -0.55
CA ASN A 442 -27.16 -1.20 -0.20
C ASN A 442 -26.81 -1.70 1.21
N GLY A 443 -27.80 -2.18 1.97
CA GLY A 443 -27.56 -2.62 3.35
C GLY A 443 -27.14 -1.47 4.29
N VAL A 444 -27.67 -0.26 4.06
CA VAL A 444 -27.43 0.91 4.93
C VAL A 444 -28.77 1.36 5.50
N GLU A 445 -28.92 1.35 6.82
CA GLU A 445 -30.15 1.67 7.52
C GLU A 445 -30.27 3.14 7.89
N GLN A 446 -29.16 3.82 8.06
CA GLN A 446 -29.11 5.23 8.45
C GLN A 446 -28.35 6.09 7.45
N VAL A 447 -28.93 7.21 7.09
CA VAL A 447 -28.25 8.22 6.26
C VAL A 447 -28.22 9.54 7.04
N ASN A 448 -27.02 10.06 7.26
CA ASN A 448 -26.81 11.39 7.84
C ASN A 448 -26.36 12.34 6.73
N VAL A 449 -27.09 13.43 6.52
CA VAL A 449 -26.76 14.49 5.58
C VAL A 449 -26.45 15.76 6.36
N VAL A 450 -25.23 16.26 6.25
CA VAL A 450 -24.81 17.52 6.86
C VAL A 450 -24.68 18.57 5.77
N ALA A 451 -25.55 19.58 5.78
CA ALA A 451 -25.61 20.61 4.73
C ALA A 451 -24.55 21.71 4.90
N LEU A 452 -24.21 22.05 6.13
CA LEU A 452 -23.22 23.05 6.59
C LEU A 452 -23.62 24.51 6.30
N GLY A 453 -23.76 24.93 5.08
CA GLY A 453 -24.08 26.32 4.78
C GLY A 453 -24.37 26.59 3.32
N GLY A 454 -25.21 27.55 3.06
CA GLY A 454 -25.74 27.84 1.72
C GLY A 454 -27.25 27.62 1.70
N ALA A 455 -27.92 28.00 0.66
CA ALA A 455 -29.34 27.70 0.50
C ALA A 455 -29.50 26.31 -0.12
N ASP A 456 -29.69 25.31 0.73
CA ASP A 456 -29.68 23.91 0.35
C ASP A 456 -31.08 23.35 0.08
N LYS A 457 -31.13 22.43 -0.87
CA LYS A 457 -32.35 21.72 -1.17
C LYS A 457 -32.13 20.22 -1.01
N ILE A 458 -32.71 19.66 0.05
CA ILE A 458 -32.61 18.24 0.34
C ILE A 458 -33.95 17.57 0.06
N THR A 459 -33.98 16.59 -0.82
CA THR A 459 -35.18 15.87 -1.22
C THR A 459 -35.08 14.40 -0.80
N VAL A 460 -35.98 13.98 0.05
CA VAL A 460 -36.15 12.55 0.40
C VAL A 460 -37.37 12.04 -0.35
N ASN A 461 -37.15 11.19 -1.34
CA ASN A 461 -38.19 10.55 -2.10
C ASN A 461 -38.68 9.26 -1.40
N ASP A 462 -39.64 8.58 -2.01
CA ASP A 462 -40.07 7.26 -1.54
C ASP A 462 -38.85 6.31 -1.50
N LEU A 463 -38.53 5.83 -0.29
CA LEU A 463 -37.43 4.90 -0.03
C LEU A 463 -37.94 3.46 0.18
N SER A 464 -39.17 3.16 -0.22
CA SER A 464 -39.74 1.82 -0.16
C SER A 464 -38.86 0.81 -0.90
N GLY A 465 -38.56 -0.31 -0.24
CA GLY A 465 -37.76 -1.39 -0.82
C GLY A 465 -36.25 -1.24 -0.59
N THR A 466 -35.78 -0.12 -0.07
CA THR A 466 -34.39 0.02 0.43
C THR A 466 -34.32 -0.40 1.91
N ASP A 467 -33.12 -0.57 2.43
CA ASP A 467 -32.87 -0.88 3.83
C ASP A 467 -32.93 0.38 4.73
N VAL A 468 -32.99 1.58 4.15
CA VAL A 468 -32.96 2.86 4.90
C VAL A 468 -34.20 3.01 5.76
N THR A 469 -33.99 3.08 7.06
CA THR A 469 -35.03 3.30 8.09
C THR A 469 -35.00 4.69 8.69
N SER A 470 -33.88 5.41 8.57
CA SER A 470 -33.73 6.78 9.08
C SER A 470 -32.87 7.66 8.18
N VAL A 471 -33.31 8.91 8.03
CA VAL A 471 -32.56 9.99 7.37
C VAL A 471 -32.47 11.16 8.35
N ASN A 472 -31.25 11.50 8.76
CA ASN A 472 -30.97 12.63 9.63
C ASN A 472 -30.34 13.76 8.81
N ILE A 473 -30.97 14.92 8.81
CA ILE A 473 -30.54 16.11 8.06
C ILE A 473 -30.10 17.17 9.07
N ASP A 474 -28.90 17.64 8.96
CA ASP A 474 -28.33 18.71 9.77
C ASP A 474 -28.13 19.97 8.92
N LEU A 475 -28.95 21.00 9.18
CA LEU A 475 -28.92 22.33 8.55
C LEU A 475 -28.10 23.34 9.38
N ALA A 476 -27.44 22.88 10.44
CA ALA A 476 -26.66 23.76 11.28
C ALA A 476 -25.37 24.23 10.60
N SER A 477 -24.97 25.45 10.86
CA SER A 477 -23.72 26.04 10.35
C SER A 477 -22.44 25.28 10.74
N THR A 478 -22.54 24.42 11.76
CA THR A 478 -21.50 23.51 12.20
C THR A 478 -22.13 22.17 12.55
N PRO A 479 -21.56 21.03 12.21
CA PRO A 479 -22.14 19.72 12.45
C PRO A 479 -22.58 19.53 13.91
N GLY A 480 -23.84 19.13 14.11
CA GLY A 480 -24.46 18.98 15.44
C GLY A 480 -24.65 20.28 16.22
N GLY A 481 -24.51 21.42 15.58
CA GLY A 481 -24.73 22.75 16.17
C GLY A 481 -26.22 23.01 16.48
N ALA A 482 -26.50 23.92 17.43
CA ALA A 482 -27.87 24.28 17.78
C ALA A 482 -28.40 25.50 17.01
N THR A 483 -27.64 26.04 16.08
CA THR A 483 -27.97 27.23 15.27
C THR A 483 -27.84 26.92 13.80
N GLY A 484 -28.87 27.29 13.04
CA GLY A 484 -28.80 27.24 11.57
C GLY A 484 -27.72 28.16 11.00
N ASP A 485 -27.57 28.15 9.72
CA ASP A 485 -26.52 28.88 8.99
C ASP A 485 -26.96 30.28 8.56
N GLY A 486 -28.25 30.62 8.69
CA GLY A 486 -28.86 31.89 8.26
C GLY A 486 -29.29 31.91 6.79
N ALA A 487 -29.08 30.85 6.04
CA ALA A 487 -29.56 30.74 4.66
C ALA A 487 -31.02 30.25 4.60
N ALA A 488 -31.53 30.00 3.43
CA ALA A 488 -32.91 29.56 3.25
C ALA A 488 -32.93 28.15 2.68
N ASP A 489 -33.01 27.19 3.56
CA ASP A 489 -32.97 25.78 3.20
C ASP A 489 -34.35 25.21 2.90
N SER A 490 -34.39 24.18 2.09
CA SER A 490 -35.63 23.50 1.70
C SER A 490 -35.48 21.99 1.88
N VAL A 491 -36.24 21.44 2.82
CA VAL A 491 -36.38 19.99 2.96
C VAL A 491 -37.69 19.56 2.32
N ILE A 492 -37.61 18.64 1.38
CA ILE A 492 -38.75 18.07 0.66
C ILE A 492 -38.85 16.60 1.04
N VAL A 493 -39.98 16.20 1.58
CA VAL A 493 -40.27 14.78 1.90
C VAL A 493 -41.45 14.35 1.05
N ASN A 494 -41.21 13.38 0.20
CA ASN A 494 -42.22 12.80 -0.67
C ASN A 494 -42.75 11.51 -0.05
N GLY A 495 -44.06 11.37 -0.02
CA GLY A 495 -44.77 10.15 0.32
C GLY A 495 -44.65 9.09 -0.76
N THR A 496 -45.57 8.13 -0.69
CA THR A 496 -45.65 7.04 -1.66
C THR A 496 -46.80 7.28 -2.68
N ALA A 497 -47.04 6.36 -3.57
CA ALA A 497 -48.22 6.39 -4.43
C ALA A 497 -49.43 5.66 -3.81
N HIS A 498 -49.41 5.41 -2.50
CA HIS A 498 -50.45 4.70 -1.74
C HIS A 498 -50.85 5.57 -0.53
N SER A 499 -51.96 5.24 0.10
CA SER A 499 -52.42 5.97 1.27
C SER A 499 -51.39 5.97 2.40
N ASP A 500 -50.91 7.12 2.75
CA ASP A 500 -49.90 7.37 3.79
C ASP A 500 -50.52 7.99 5.06
N ALA A 501 -49.90 7.74 6.18
CA ALA A 501 -50.26 8.37 7.47
C ALA A 501 -49.04 9.13 8.02
N ILE A 502 -48.86 10.37 7.58
CA ILE A 502 -47.67 11.17 7.83
C ILE A 502 -47.88 12.04 9.07
N LEU A 503 -46.95 11.95 10.01
CA LEU A 503 -46.90 12.78 11.20
C LEU A 503 -45.71 13.75 11.11
N VAL A 504 -45.96 15.05 11.26
CA VAL A 504 -44.94 16.09 11.40
C VAL A 504 -45.01 16.69 12.79
N ALA A 505 -43.91 16.68 13.53
CA ALA A 505 -43.84 17.30 14.86
C ALA A 505 -42.43 17.84 15.11
N GLY A 506 -42.35 18.87 15.97
CA GLY A 506 -41.08 19.48 16.32
C GLY A 506 -41.19 20.76 17.14
N SER A 507 -40.06 21.15 17.71
CA SER A 507 -39.97 22.38 18.53
C SER A 507 -38.51 22.88 18.57
N GLY A 508 -38.34 24.18 18.83
CA GLY A 508 -37.01 24.80 18.78
C GLY A 508 -36.48 24.89 17.35
N THR A 509 -35.41 24.19 17.06
CA THR A 509 -34.79 24.11 15.74
C THR A 509 -34.92 22.72 15.10
N ASP A 510 -35.64 21.82 15.74
CA ASP A 510 -35.68 20.42 15.37
C ASP A 510 -37.11 19.96 15.02
N TYR A 511 -37.22 19.14 13.99
CA TYR A 511 -38.48 18.50 13.67
C TYR A 511 -38.25 17.12 13.03
N PHE A 512 -39.33 16.35 12.92
CA PHE A 512 -39.28 15.06 12.20
C PHE A 512 -40.55 14.87 11.36
N VAL A 513 -40.40 14.04 10.33
CA VAL A 513 -41.48 13.51 9.49
C VAL A 513 -41.47 11.99 9.63
N ALA A 514 -42.55 11.42 10.14
CA ALA A 514 -42.68 9.98 10.39
C ALA A 514 -43.92 9.42 9.67
N GLY A 515 -43.99 8.08 9.55
CA GLY A 515 -45.10 7.38 8.92
C GLY A 515 -44.83 7.00 7.47
N LEU A 516 -43.65 7.32 6.96
CA LEU A 516 -43.11 6.91 5.67
C LEU A 516 -42.08 5.78 5.88
N PRO A 517 -41.57 5.15 4.80
CA PRO A 517 -40.59 4.06 4.92
C PRO A 517 -39.39 4.39 5.78
N ALA A 518 -38.88 5.62 5.71
CA ALA A 518 -37.83 6.12 6.58
C ALA A 518 -38.33 7.26 7.47
N LEU A 519 -37.87 7.30 8.73
CA LEU A 519 -38.03 8.45 9.60
C LEU A 519 -37.06 9.56 9.14
N VAL A 520 -37.60 10.75 8.82
CA VAL A 520 -36.78 11.92 8.49
C VAL A 520 -36.71 12.83 9.70
N THR A 521 -35.50 13.09 10.20
CA THR A 521 -35.23 14.03 11.33
C THR A 521 -34.41 15.20 10.81
N VAL A 522 -34.78 16.40 11.18
CA VAL A 522 -34.07 17.63 10.77
C VAL A 522 -33.64 18.42 11.98
N HIS A 523 -32.40 18.81 12.04
CA HIS A 523 -31.75 19.64 13.06
C HIS A 523 -31.33 20.99 12.49
N GLY A 524 -31.28 22.02 13.33
CA GLY A 524 -30.75 23.33 12.96
C GLY A 524 -31.66 24.17 12.09
N SER A 525 -32.94 23.81 11.92
CA SER A 525 -33.91 24.57 11.13
C SER A 525 -34.20 25.95 11.69
N GLU A 526 -34.34 26.94 10.82
CA GLU A 526 -34.64 28.33 11.14
C GLU A 526 -35.98 28.73 10.55
N GLY A 527 -37.02 28.80 11.38
CA GLY A 527 -38.41 29.06 10.94
C GLY A 527 -38.62 30.37 10.18
N ALA A 528 -37.68 31.33 10.24
CA ALA A 528 -37.73 32.55 9.46
C ALA A 528 -37.28 32.33 7.99
N ASN A 529 -36.36 31.40 7.78
CA ASN A 529 -35.68 31.18 6.50
C ASN A 529 -36.13 29.86 5.84
N ASP A 530 -36.14 28.78 6.57
CA ASP A 530 -36.25 27.44 6.04
C ASP A 530 -37.69 26.99 5.77
N GLN A 531 -37.80 26.00 4.87
CA GLN A 531 -39.07 25.46 4.43
C GLN A 531 -39.08 23.93 4.48
N LEU A 532 -40.19 23.38 4.96
CA LEU A 532 -40.53 21.98 4.83
C LEU A 532 -41.66 21.81 3.84
N PHE A 533 -41.45 20.98 2.83
CA PHE A 533 -42.49 20.54 1.90
C PHE A 533 -42.77 19.06 2.18
N VAL A 534 -44.04 18.73 2.42
CA VAL A 534 -44.52 17.35 2.51
C VAL A 534 -45.48 17.12 1.37
N ASN A 535 -45.09 16.31 0.39
CA ASN A 535 -45.90 15.95 -0.74
C ASN A 535 -46.39 14.51 -0.56
N ALA A 536 -47.68 14.30 -0.30
CA ALA A 536 -48.23 12.97 -0.05
C ALA A 536 -48.34 12.15 -1.34
N LEU A 537 -48.47 12.82 -2.48
CA LEU A 537 -48.50 12.29 -3.86
C LEU A 537 -49.81 11.64 -4.26
N GLY A 538 -50.14 10.47 -3.82
CA GLY A 538 -51.38 9.85 -4.25
C GLY A 538 -51.83 8.67 -3.38
N GLY A 539 -53.13 8.54 -3.25
CA GLY A 539 -53.77 7.71 -2.26
C GLY A 539 -54.67 8.57 -1.39
N ASP A 540 -55.50 7.97 -0.54
CA ASP A 540 -56.24 8.76 0.45
C ASP A 540 -55.31 8.96 1.68
N ASP A 541 -54.67 10.14 1.77
CA ASP A 541 -53.59 10.41 2.71
C ASP A 541 -54.05 11.14 3.96
N ALA A 542 -53.27 10.98 5.03
CA ALA A 542 -53.43 11.76 6.26
C ALA A 542 -52.14 12.41 6.67
N VAL A 543 -52.01 13.73 6.51
CA VAL A 543 -50.83 14.49 6.96
C VAL A 543 -51.22 15.32 8.19
N ILE A 544 -50.61 15.01 9.33
CA ILE A 544 -50.92 15.64 10.64
C ILE A 544 -49.69 16.40 11.13
N ALA A 545 -49.72 17.74 11.05
CA ALA A 545 -48.66 18.61 11.55
C ALA A 545 -48.97 19.37 12.84
N ALA A 546 -50.06 19.01 13.53
CA ALA A 546 -50.47 19.70 14.76
C ALA A 546 -49.43 19.66 15.92
N GLY A 547 -48.44 18.77 15.83
CA GLY A 547 -47.32 18.67 16.78
C GLY A 547 -46.11 19.57 16.42
N LEU A 548 -46.17 20.30 15.32
CA LEU A 548 -45.10 21.21 14.91
C LEU A 548 -45.33 22.61 15.50
N SER A 549 -44.39 23.09 16.30
CA SER A 549 -44.48 24.42 16.93
C SER A 549 -44.28 25.53 15.87
N ALA A 550 -44.92 26.69 16.11
CA ALA A 550 -44.70 27.87 15.31
C ALA A 550 -43.20 28.25 15.27
N ASN A 551 -42.74 28.78 14.15
CA ASN A 551 -41.36 29.25 13.90
C ASN A 551 -40.26 28.17 13.93
N VAL A 552 -40.58 26.88 13.81
CA VAL A 552 -39.59 25.83 13.60
C VAL A 552 -39.17 25.80 12.12
N THR A 553 -40.15 25.80 11.22
CA THR A 553 -39.96 25.86 9.75
C THR A 553 -41.25 26.41 9.12
N LYS A 554 -41.19 26.87 7.88
CA LYS A 554 -42.39 27.17 7.10
C LYS A 554 -42.90 25.88 6.47
N LEU A 555 -44.16 25.53 6.74
CA LEU A 555 -44.74 24.28 6.28
C LEU A 555 -45.60 24.48 5.03
N THR A 556 -45.35 23.63 4.03
CA THR A 556 -46.26 23.43 2.90
C THR A 556 -46.59 21.93 2.82
N VAL A 557 -47.87 21.61 2.75
CA VAL A 557 -48.36 20.24 2.54
C VAL A 557 -49.15 20.19 1.25
N ASP A 558 -48.86 19.20 0.40
CA ASP A 558 -49.61 18.89 -0.80
C ASP A 558 -50.16 17.45 -0.68
N GLY A 559 -51.50 17.29 -0.65
CA GLY A 559 -52.16 15.99 -0.58
C GLY A 559 -51.96 15.18 -1.87
N GLY A 560 -52.16 15.83 -3.02
CA GLY A 560 -52.00 15.20 -4.33
C GLY A 560 -53.27 14.61 -4.92
N ASP A 561 -53.22 13.37 -5.34
CA ASP A 561 -54.40 12.66 -5.86
C ASP A 561 -55.02 11.77 -4.75
N GLY A 562 -56.28 11.98 -4.38
CA GLY A 562 -56.93 11.20 -3.35
C GLY A 562 -57.86 12.03 -2.49
N ASN A 563 -58.53 11.41 -1.50
CA ASN A 563 -59.36 12.17 -0.53
C ASN A 563 -58.53 12.34 0.74
N ASP A 564 -57.93 13.52 0.90
CA ASP A 564 -56.88 13.72 1.85
C ASP A 564 -57.34 14.46 3.13
N LEU A 565 -56.72 14.13 4.25
CA LEU A 565 -56.86 14.81 5.49
C LEU A 565 -55.55 15.57 5.80
N LEU A 566 -55.58 16.89 5.65
CA LEU A 566 -54.42 17.71 5.91
C LEU A 566 -54.66 18.59 7.18
N VAL A 567 -53.79 18.45 8.17
CA VAL A 567 -53.83 19.24 9.40
C VAL A 567 -52.54 20.01 9.53
N GLY A 568 -52.63 21.33 9.50
CA GLY A 568 -51.51 22.26 9.62
C GLY A 568 -50.90 22.29 11.01
N SER A 569 -49.90 23.13 11.17
CA SER A 569 -49.08 23.30 12.36
C SER A 569 -49.62 24.43 13.30
N ALA A 570 -48.78 24.92 14.18
CA ALA A 570 -49.06 26.15 14.97
C ALA A 570 -48.55 27.41 14.25
N GLY A 571 -47.98 27.31 13.05
CA GLY A 571 -47.42 28.39 12.25
C GLY A 571 -48.37 28.86 11.15
N ASN A 572 -47.86 29.64 10.20
CA ASN A 572 -48.60 30.02 8.99
C ASN A 572 -48.29 29.00 7.90
N ASP A 573 -49.24 28.18 7.57
CA ASP A 573 -49.08 27.01 6.70
C ASP A 573 -49.70 27.22 5.32
N THR A 574 -49.24 26.46 4.35
CA THR A 574 -49.88 26.33 3.05
C THR A 574 -50.30 24.86 2.88
N LEU A 575 -51.61 24.63 2.76
CA LEU A 575 -52.20 23.31 2.56
C LEU A 575 -52.89 23.25 1.24
N LEU A 576 -52.47 22.33 0.40
CA LEU A 576 -53.01 22.09 -0.95
C LEU A 576 -53.66 20.69 -0.93
N GLY A 577 -54.97 20.59 -1.14
CA GLY A 577 -55.68 19.33 -1.19
C GLY A 577 -55.31 18.50 -2.41
N GLY A 578 -55.43 19.14 -3.60
CA GLY A 578 -55.11 18.48 -4.86
C GLY A 578 -56.33 18.01 -5.60
N ALA A 579 -56.41 16.73 -5.92
CA ALA A 579 -57.54 16.15 -6.62
C ALA A 579 -58.26 15.11 -5.77
N GLY A 580 -59.51 15.40 -5.39
CA GLY A 580 -60.35 14.53 -4.55
C GLY A 580 -61.26 15.36 -3.62
N ASP A 581 -61.98 14.68 -2.76
CA ASP A 581 -62.81 15.35 -1.75
C ASP A 581 -62.02 15.47 -0.43
N ASP A 582 -61.35 16.60 -0.23
CA ASP A 582 -60.32 16.79 0.79
C ASP A 582 -60.85 17.51 2.05
N ILE A 583 -60.16 17.26 3.17
CA ILE A 583 -60.43 17.93 4.45
C ILE A 583 -59.14 18.64 4.92
N LEU A 584 -59.17 19.97 4.93
CA LEU A 584 -58.02 20.81 5.33
C LEU A 584 -58.33 21.56 6.59
N PHE A 585 -57.52 21.38 7.66
CA PHE A 585 -57.54 22.13 8.87
C PHE A 585 -56.27 22.99 8.96
N GLY A 586 -56.37 24.32 8.84
CA GLY A 586 -55.22 25.23 8.94
C GLY A 586 -54.54 25.16 10.30
N GLY A 587 -55.32 25.26 11.36
CA GLY A 587 -54.77 25.30 12.70
C GLY A 587 -54.60 26.74 13.22
N PRO A 588 -53.74 26.94 14.25
CA PRO A 588 -53.40 28.28 14.69
C PRO A 588 -52.43 28.95 13.71
N GLY A 589 -52.80 30.11 13.14
CA GLY A 589 -51.96 30.80 12.19
C GLY A 589 -52.75 31.64 11.20
N LEU A 590 -52.07 32.14 10.19
CA LEU A 590 -52.65 32.71 8.97
C LEU A 590 -52.35 31.77 7.82
N ASP A 591 -53.27 30.86 7.55
CA ASP A 591 -53.03 29.73 6.66
C ASP A 591 -53.60 29.96 5.27
N ILE A 592 -52.96 29.40 4.30
CA ILE A 592 -53.41 29.32 2.90
C ILE A 592 -53.97 27.93 2.70
N LEU A 593 -55.29 27.82 2.46
CA LEU A 593 -55.97 26.57 2.20
C LEU A 593 -56.50 26.59 0.76
N ASP A 594 -56.02 25.66 -0.05
CA ASP A 594 -56.51 25.44 -1.41
C ASP A 594 -56.93 23.95 -1.54
N GLY A 595 -58.20 23.72 -1.63
CA GLY A 595 -58.74 22.38 -1.71
C GLY A 595 -58.56 21.73 -3.10
N GLY A 596 -58.24 22.49 -4.13
CA GLY A 596 -58.11 21.94 -5.47
C GLY A 596 -59.42 21.41 -6.10
N ALA A 597 -59.36 20.30 -6.80
CA ALA A 597 -60.48 19.75 -7.55
C ALA A 597 -61.27 18.75 -6.71
N GLY A 598 -62.58 18.97 -6.46
CA GLY A 598 -63.42 18.09 -5.68
C GLY A 598 -64.42 18.83 -4.77
N GLN A 599 -65.02 18.13 -3.83
CA GLN A 599 -65.87 18.73 -2.81
C GLN A 599 -65.10 18.81 -1.48
N ASN A 600 -64.40 19.92 -1.32
CA ASN A 600 -63.44 20.08 -0.22
C ASN A 600 -64.04 20.77 1.00
N LEU A 601 -63.58 20.35 2.20
CA LEU A 601 -63.89 20.98 3.47
C LEU A 601 -62.67 21.75 3.99
N LEU A 602 -62.72 23.07 3.99
CA LEU A 602 -61.66 23.96 4.42
C LEU A 602 -62.01 24.59 5.79
N ILE A 603 -61.18 24.37 6.80
CA ILE A 603 -61.37 24.87 8.17
C ILE A 603 -60.10 25.65 8.54
N GLN A 604 -60.27 26.96 8.78
CA GLN A 604 -59.22 27.88 9.21
C GLN A 604 -58.95 27.74 10.68
#